data_a2305e722dcea0191f28a8164cc8adf6
#
_entry.id   a2305e722dcea0191f28a8164cc8adf6
#
_cell.length_a   1.000
_cell.length_b   1.000
_cell.length_c   1.000
_cell.angle_alpha   90.00
_cell.angle_beta   90.00
_cell.angle_gamma   90.00
#
_symmetry.space_group_name_H-M   'P 1'
#
loop_
_entity.id
_entity.type
_entity.pdbx_description
1 polymer ?
#
loop_
_entity_poly.entity_id
_entity_poly.type
_entity_poly.pdbx_seq_one_letter_code
_entity_poly.pdbx_strand_id
1 'polypeptide(L)'
;MCIRDRLRPTGPAVGLMPDIIYNVEEVQLEPGDLLVGYTDGVTEARSPEDEFYTRDRLQSMLTQPLKSAAETLERIKTNLFAFIDIAPRSDDVTMLAVQRAAV
;
A
#
# COMPACT_ATOMS: atom_id res chain seq x y z
N MET A 1 -17.06 -1.01 11.41
CA MET A 1 -17.14 -1.08 9.94
C MET A 1 -15.81 -0.72 9.33
N CYS A 2 -15.34 -1.53 8.42
CA CYS A 2 -14.07 -1.26 7.73
C CYS A 2 -14.35 -0.66 6.37
N ILE A 3 -13.88 0.56 6.15
CA ILE A 3 -13.95 1.22 4.85
C ILE A 3 -12.59 1.07 4.20
N ARG A 4 -12.59 0.60 2.96
CA ARG A 4 -11.37 0.37 2.21
C ARG A 4 -11.34 1.30 1.01
N ASP A 5 -10.98 2.55 1.28
CA ASP A 5 -10.87 3.53 0.24
C ASP A 5 -9.46 3.59 -0.29
N ARG A 6 -9.35 3.91 -1.56
CA ARG A 6 -8.08 4.15 -2.20
C ARG A 6 -7.96 5.62 -2.53
N LEU A 7 -6.85 6.22 -2.09
CA LEU A 7 -6.51 7.58 -2.49
C LEU A 7 -5.85 7.52 -3.87
N ARG A 8 -6.46 8.20 -4.84
CA ARG A 8 -5.98 8.18 -6.21
C ARG A 8 -5.11 9.39 -6.51
N PRO A 9 -4.21 9.29 -7.50
CA PRO A 9 -3.45 10.46 -7.93
C PRO A 9 -4.37 11.60 -8.37
N THR A 10 -3.99 12.83 -8.03
CA THR A 10 -4.74 14.03 -8.40
C THR A 10 -4.02 14.85 -9.46
N GLY A 11 -2.86 14.39 -9.91
CA GLY A 11 -2.07 15.07 -10.94
C GLY A 11 -0.81 14.28 -11.26
N PRO A 12 0.02 14.79 -12.17
CA PRO A 12 1.27 14.15 -12.55
C PRO A 12 2.29 14.23 -11.43
N ALA A 13 3.41 13.52 -11.58
CA ALA A 13 4.49 13.52 -10.60
C ALA A 13 4.99 14.93 -10.33
N VAL A 14 5.24 15.24 -9.07
CA VAL A 14 5.74 16.54 -8.65
C VAL A 14 7.16 16.75 -9.20
N GLY A 15 7.41 17.95 -9.74
CA GLY A 15 8.72 18.31 -10.29
C GLY A 15 8.96 17.87 -11.71
N LEU A 16 8.03 17.15 -12.33
CA LEU A 16 8.18 16.67 -13.69
C LEU A 16 7.94 17.77 -14.73
N MET A 17 6.96 18.64 -14.46
CA MET A 17 6.61 19.75 -15.35
C MET A 17 6.43 21.03 -14.53
N PRO A 18 6.76 22.23 -15.11
CA PRO A 18 6.57 23.49 -14.41
C PRO A 18 5.09 23.91 -14.45
N ASP A 19 4.72 24.76 -13.50
CA ASP A 19 3.43 25.47 -13.47
C ASP A 19 2.19 24.56 -13.46
N ILE A 20 2.34 23.38 -12.87
CA ILE A 20 1.22 22.45 -12.71
C ILE A 20 0.45 22.83 -11.46
N ILE A 21 -0.87 22.94 -11.58
CA ILE A 21 -1.77 23.13 -10.45
C ILE A 21 -2.32 21.77 -10.05
N TYR A 22 -2.08 21.38 -8.80
CA TYR A 22 -2.53 20.09 -8.26
C TYR A 22 -3.80 20.30 -7.46
N ASN A 23 -4.74 19.36 -7.62
CA ASN A 23 -5.89 19.30 -6.76
C ASN A 23 -5.48 18.72 -5.41
N VAL A 24 -5.93 19.37 -4.34
CA VAL A 24 -5.64 18.91 -2.98
C VAL A 24 -6.86 18.15 -2.47
N GLU A 25 -6.62 16.95 -1.97
CA GLU A 25 -7.64 16.16 -1.30
C GLU A 25 -7.24 15.96 0.15
N GLU A 26 -8.23 15.94 1.03
CA GLU A 26 -8.01 15.71 2.44
C GLU A 26 -8.78 14.48 2.88
N VAL A 27 -8.15 13.69 3.72
CA VAL A 27 -8.77 12.51 4.33
C VAL A 27 -8.51 12.58 5.83
N GLN A 28 -9.55 12.34 6.61
CA GLN A 28 -9.43 12.30 8.06
C GLN A 28 -9.40 10.86 8.53
N LEU A 29 -8.38 10.51 9.32
CA LEU A 29 -8.32 9.23 10.00
C LEU A 29 -9.08 9.33 11.31
N GLU A 30 -10.08 8.48 11.47
CA GLU A 30 -10.77 8.33 12.74
C GLU A 30 -9.90 7.51 13.72
N PRO A 31 -10.17 7.55 15.02
CA PRO A 31 -9.43 6.72 15.97
C PRO A 31 -9.46 5.25 15.56
N GLY A 32 -8.30 4.63 15.50
CA GLY A 32 -8.14 3.24 15.06
C GLY A 32 -7.95 3.04 13.56
N ASP A 33 -8.18 4.07 12.75
CA ASP A 33 -8.02 3.96 11.31
C ASP A 33 -6.55 3.82 10.92
N LEU A 34 -6.33 3.12 9.80
CA LEU A 34 -5.01 2.80 9.28
C LEU A 34 -4.88 3.27 7.84
N LEU A 35 -3.78 3.96 7.57
CA LEU A 35 -3.40 4.37 6.21
C LEU A 35 -2.14 3.60 5.81
N VAL A 36 -2.18 2.96 4.64
CA VAL A 36 -1.03 2.22 4.11
C VAL A 36 -0.59 2.85 2.80
N GLY A 37 0.67 3.24 2.73
CA GLY A 37 1.30 3.70 1.50
C GLY A 37 2.28 2.65 1.00
N TYR A 38 2.43 2.54 -0.31
CA TYR A 38 3.31 1.54 -0.91
C TYR A 38 3.79 2.01 -2.27
N THR A 39 4.93 1.45 -2.70
CA THR A 39 5.46 1.70 -4.04
C THR A 39 5.02 0.60 -5.00
N ASP A 40 5.21 0.84 -6.29
CA ASP A 40 4.87 -0.13 -7.33
C ASP A 40 5.63 -1.44 -7.19
N GLY A 41 6.75 -1.44 -6.48
CA GLY A 41 7.49 -2.67 -6.18
C GLY A 41 6.66 -3.71 -5.43
N VAL A 42 5.60 -3.28 -4.74
CA VAL A 42 4.67 -4.20 -4.06
C VAL A 42 3.68 -4.80 -5.06
N THR A 43 2.92 -3.95 -5.75
CA THR A 43 1.84 -4.41 -6.64
C THR A 43 2.35 -5.05 -7.91
N GLU A 44 3.56 -4.68 -8.36
CA GLU A 44 4.20 -5.23 -9.55
C GLU A 44 5.20 -6.34 -9.23
N ALA A 45 5.28 -6.78 -7.97
CA ALA A 45 6.10 -7.93 -7.62
C ALA A 45 5.59 -9.17 -8.34
N ARG A 46 6.51 -10.01 -8.80
CA ARG A 46 6.18 -11.18 -9.61
C ARG A 46 6.43 -12.46 -8.86
N SER A 47 5.54 -13.42 -9.08
CA SER A 47 5.74 -14.80 -8.61
C SER A 47 6.70 -15.54 -9.54
N PRO A 48 7.15 -16.76 -9.15
CA PRO A 48 7.91 -17.61 -10.08
C PRO A 48 7.18 -17.93 -11.37
N GLU A 49 5.83 -17.88 -11.37
CA GLU A 49 5.00 -18.09 -12.56
C GLU A 49 4.78 -16.80 -13.35
N ASP A 50 5.48 -15.72 -13.01
CA ASP A 50 5.42 -14.43 -13.67
C ASP A 50 4.06 -13.73 -13.54
N GLU A 51 3.36 -13.97 -12.46
CA GLU A 51 2.13 -13.25 -12.13
C GLU A 51 2.44 -12.08 -11.20
N PHE A 52 1.74 -10.96 -11.38
CA PHE A 52 1.88 -9.81 -10.51
C PHE A 52 1.14 -10.02 -9.18
N TYR A 53 1.69 -9.46 -8.10
CA TYR A 53 1.04 -9.48 -6.79
C TYR A 53 -0.33 -8.80 -6.85
N THR A 54 -0.41 -7.66 -7.48
CA THR A 54 -1.59 -6.84 -7.73
C THR A 54 -2.12 -6.12 -6.49
N ARG A 55 -2.87 -5.07 -6.77
CA ARG A 55 -3.54 -4.28 -5.72
C ARG A 55 -4.63 -5.09 -5.01
N ASP A 56 -5.29 -5.98 -5.73
CA ASP A 56 -6.35 -6.80 -5.15
C ASP A 56 -5.83 -7.70 -4.04
N ARG A 57 -4.65 -8.28 -4.22
CA ARG A 57 -4.03 -9.11 -3.18
C ARG A 57 -3.62 -8.28 -1.97
N LEU A 58 -3.07 -7.09 -2.21
CA LEU A 58 -2.71 -6.18 -1.13
C LEU A 58 -3.95 -5.75 -0.34
N GLN A 59 -5.01 -5.36 -1.04
CA GLN A 59 -6.26 -4.95 -0.42
C GLN A 59 -6.89 -6.08 0.37
N SER A 60 -6.78 -7.31 -0.12
CA SER A 60 -7.26 -8.50 0.57
C SER A 60 -6.59 -8.67 1.94
N MET A 61 -5.30 -8.33 2.05
CA MET A 61 -4.61 -8.37 3.34
C MET A 61 -5.16 -7.34 4.31
N LEU A 62 -5.69 -6.24 3.81
CA LEU A 62 -6.23 -5.15 4.62
C LEU A 62 -7.68 -5.40 5.06
N THR A 63 -8.34 -6.44 4.53
CA THR A 63 -9.71 -6.80 4.96
C THR A 63 -9.73 -7.62 6.24
N GLN A 64 -8.60 -8.17 6.65
CA GLN A 64 -8.49 -8.94 7.87
C GLN A 64 -8.39 -8.01 9.08
N PRO A 65 -8.78 -8.45 10.27
CA PRO A 65 -8.63 -7.64 11.47
C PRO A 65 -7.18 -7.23 11.67
N LEU A 66 -6.95 -5.93 11.84
CA LEU A 66 -5.61 -5.36 11.98
C LEU A 66 -5.47 -4.78 13.39
N LYS A 67 -4.38 -5.12 14.07
CA LYS A 67 -4.15 -4.68 15.45
C LYS A 67 -3.29 -3.44 15.52
N SER A 68 -2.27 -3.34 14.68
CA SER A 68 -1.34 -2.23 14.71
C SER A 68 -0.73 -2.02 13.33
N ALA A 69 -0.11 -0.84 13.14
CA ALA A 69 0.63 -0.55 11.92
C ALA A 69 1.78 -1.52 11.72
N ALA A 70 2.53 -1.80 12.77
CA ALA A 70 3.67 -2.73 12.70
C ALA A 70 3.23 -4.14 12.31
N GLU A 71 2.17 -4.64 12.92
CA GLU A 71 1.65 -5.97 12.60
C GLU A 71 1.13 -6.05 11.17
N THR A 72 0.48 -4.98 10.70
CA THR A 72 -0.01 -4.89 9.33
C THR A 72 1.13 -5.00 8.33
N LEU A 73 2.21 -4.25 8.55
CA LEU A 73 3.38 -4.30 7.67
C LEU A 73 4.03 -5.68 7.68
N GLU A 74 4.13 -6.33 8.82
CA GLU A 74 4.70 -7.68 8.91
C GLU A 74 3.85 -8.70 8.16
N ARG A 75 2.54 -8.61 8.26
CA ARG A 75 1.62 -9.49 7.53
C ARG A 75 1.74 -9.32 6.03
N ILE A 76 1.75 -8.08 5.56
CA ILE A 76 1.88 -7.80 4.12
C ILE A 76 3.24 -8.28 3.64
N LYS A 77 4.30 -7.98 4.37
CA LYS A 77 5.65 -8.40 4.02
C LYS A 77 5.76 -9.92 3.91
N THR A 78 5.23 -10.65 4.88
CA THR A 78 5.26 -12.11 4.88
C THR A 78 4.50 -12.68 3.68
N ASN A 79 3.31 -12.14 3.41
CA ASN A 79 2.49 -12.57 2.29
C ASN A 79 3.16 -12.27 0.96
N LEU A 80 3.73 -11.06 0.81
CA LEU A 80 4.40 -10.63 -0.42
C LEU A 80 5.62 -11.50 -0.71
N PHE A 81 6.48 -11.72 0.28
CA PHE A 81 7.69 -12.50 0.08
C PHE A 81 7.40 -13.98 -0.16
N ALA A 82 6.35 -14.52 0.45
CA ALA A 82 5.90 -15.87 0.13
C ALA A 82 5.39 -15.96 -1.33
N PHE A 83 4.77 -14.90 -1.83
CA PHE A 83 4.30 -14.84 -3.23
C PHE A 83 5.48 -14.77 -4.20
N ILE A 84 6.49 -13.94 -3.91
CA ILE A 84 7.68 -13.79 -4.75
C ILE A 84 8.50 -15.08 -4.74
N ASP A 85 8.61 -15.71 -3.55
CA ASP A 85 9.37 -16.94 -3.34
C ASP A 85 10.80 -16.79 -3.86
N ILE A 86 11.19 -17.60 -4.84
CA ILE A 86 12.55 -17.60 -5.41
C ILE A 86 12.70 -16.67 -6.61
N ALA A 87 11.62 -16.01 -7.04
CA ALA A 87 11.69 -15.11 -8.18
C ALA A 87 12.57 -13.90 -7.85
N PRO A 88 13.36 -13.39 -8.82
CA PRO A 88 14.14 -12.17 -8.56
C PRO A 88 13.22 -10.97 -8.42
N ARG A 89 13.60 -10.04 -7.53
CA ARG A 89 12.86 -8.79 -7.39
C ARG A 89 13.15 -7.91 -8.60
N SER A 90 12.08 -7.28 -9.12
CA SER A 90 12.20 -6.37 -10.25
C SER A 90 12.31 -4.92 -9.82
N ASP A 91 11.93 -4.57 -8.59
CA ASP A 91 11.96 -3.21 -8.08
C ASP A 91 12.03 -3.21 -6.56
N ASP A 92 12.34 -2.05 -5.98
CA ASP A 92 12.40 -1.88 -4.54
C ASP A 92 11.00 -1.91 -3.94
N VAL A 93 10.89 -2.56 -2.79
CA VAL A 93 9.65 -2.64 -2.03
C VAL A 93 9.72 -1.65 -0.88
N THR A 94 8.83 -0.68 -0.87
CA THR A 94 8.72 0.29 0.21
C THR A 94 7.27 0.39 0.65
N MET A 95 7.04 0.31 1.94
CA MET A 95 5.70 0.43 2.52
C MET A 95 5.77 1.28 3.78
N LEU A 96 4.70 2.03 4.01
CA LEU A 96 4.52 2.84 5.21
C LEU A 96 3.10 2.63 5.73
N ALA A 97 2.97 2.45 7.02
CA ALA A 97 1.66 2.38 7.65
C ALA A 97 1.56 3.38 8.78
N VAL A 98 0.47 4.12 8.81
CA VAL A 98 0.17 5.11 9.85
C VAL A 98 -1.18 4.75 10.44
N GLN A 99 -1.23 4.64 11.75
CA GLN A 99 -2.47 4.36 12.46
C GLN A 99 -2.74 5.47 13.47
N ARG A 100 -3.96 5.99 13.45
CA ARG A 100 -4.39 6.92 14.48
C ARG A 100 -4.71 6.13 15.75
N ALA A 101 -4.18 6.59 16.87
CA ALA A 101 -4.43 5.93 18.15
C ALA A 101 -5.94 5.85 18.42
N ALA A 102 -6.38 4.73 19.00
CA ALA A 102 -7.79 4.50 19.29
C ALA A 102 -8.26 5.28 20.55
N VAL A 103 -7.32 5.83 21.28
CA VAL A 103 -7.61 6.57 22.52
C VAL A 103 -7.20 8.02 22.39
#